data_0888901cb42023d18144ec2167725abd
#
_entry.id   0888901cb42023d18144ec2167725abd
#
_cell.length_a   1.000
_cell.length_b   1.000
_cell.length_c   1.000
_cell.angle_alpha   90.00
_cell.angle_beta   90.00
_cell.angle_gamma   90.00
#
_symmetry.space_group_name_H-M   'P 1'
#
loop_
_entity.id
_entity.type
_entity.pdbx_description
1 polymer ?
#
loop_
_entity_poly.entity_id
_entity_poly.type
_entity_poly.pdbx_seq_one_letter_code
_entity_poly.pdbx_strand_id
1 'polypeptide(L)'
;MLPARLLARPAARALRPPPRARGYAEAAGGPVQMAFTFASPTQVFYNAANVKQVDVPTLTGSFGILAAHVPTLQVLRPGIVTVYAEDGTASKYFVSSGSVTVNADSSVQLLAEEVASMDMLDLAAAKSNLEKALSELMAAPDEVAKAEAQIKVEANEALVKALE
;
A
#
# COMPACT_ATOMS: atom_id res chain seq x y z
N MET A 1 46.02 17.41 -79.65
CA MET A 1 44.68 17.41 -79.05
C MET A 1 44.62 16.34 -77.99
N LEU A 2 44.70 16.73 -76.75
CA LEU A 2 44.62 15.82 -75.57
C LEU A 2 43.34 16.16 -74.84
N PRO A 3 42.52 15.18 -74.44
CA PRO A 3 41.30 15.44 -73.69
C PRO A 3 41.58 15.63 -72.20
N ALA A 4 40.98 16.68 -71.62
CA ALA A 4 41.05 17.02 -70.24
C ALA A 4 40.38 15.92 -69.35
N ARG A 5 41.13 15.34 -68.42
CA ARG A 5 40.60 14.47 -67.36
C ARG A 5 39.86 15.30 -66.30
N LEU A 6 38.57 15.08 -66.20
CA LEU A 6 37.74 15.59 -65.16
C LEU A 6 38.07 14.81 -63.86
N LEU A 7 38.69 15.51 -62.93
CA LEU A 7 38.91 14.99 -61.56
C LEU A 7 37.60 15.10 -60.75
N ALA A 8 36.96 13.96 -60.51
CA ALA A 8 35.82 13.86 -59.65
C ALA A 8 36.26 14.08 -58.17
N ARG A 9 35.69 15.09 -57.52
CA ARG A 9 35.87 15.35 -56.09
C ARG A 9 35.14 14.25 -55.28
N PRO A 10 35.77 13.68 -54.24
CA PRO A 10 35.07 12.76 -53.37
C PRO A 10 34.03 13.52 -52.51
N ALA A 11 32.81 13.02 -52.51
CA ALA A 11 31.73 13.55 -51.70
C ALA A 11 32.08 13.41 -50.20
N ALA A 12 32.09 14.53 -49.48
CA ALA A 12 32.27 14.56 -48.04
C ALA A 12 31.09 13.82 -47.37
N ARG A 13 31.39 12.71 -46.73
CA ARG A 13 30.44 11.93 -45.93
C ARG A 13 30.01 12.77 -44.72
N ALA A 14 28.78 13.31 -44.76
CA ALA A 14 28.21 14.04 -43.67
C ALA A 14 28.14 13.15 -42.43
N LEU A 15 28.88 13.50 -41.39
CA LEU A 15 28.80 12.90 -40.06
C LEU A 15 27.40 13.15 -39.48
N ARG A 16 26.62 12.07 -39.34
CA ARG A 16 25.36 12.14 -38.62
C ARG A 16 25.64 12.59 -37.16
N PRO A 17 24.94 13.60 -36.65
CA PRO A 17 25.08 13.95 -35.26
C PRO A 17 24.66 12.77 -34.36
N PRO A 18 25.32 12.54 -33.23
CA PRO A 18 24.94 11.49 -32.29
C PRO A 18 23.49 11.70 -31.82
N PRO A 19 22.74 10.62 -31.55
CA PRO A 19 21.41 10.73 -31.01
C PRO A 19 21.51 11.54 -29.71
N ARG A 20 20.76 12.64 -29.61
CA ARG A 20 20.63 13.39 -28.37
C ARG A 20 20.16 12.39 -27.31
N ALA A 21 20.97 12.17 -26.28
CA ALA A 21 20.54 11.51 -25.08
C ALA A 21 19.28 12.26 -24.61
N ARG A 22 18.14 11.56 -24.58
CA ARG A 22 16.98 12.05 -23.86
C ARG A 22 17.42 12.17 -22.41
N GLY A 23 17.73 13.39 -21.97
CA GLY A 23 17.80 13.68 -20.55
C GLY A 23 16.47 13.21 -19.98
N TYR A 24 16.53 12.34 -18.98
CA TYR A 24 15.37 12.12 -18.12
C TYR A 24 14.99 13.50 -17.63
N ALA A 25 13.80 13.96 -18.01
CA ALA A 25 13.26 15.19 -17.47
C ALA A 25 13.17 14.96 -15.97
N GLU A 26 14.09 15.55 -15.24
CA GLU A 26 14.00 15.71 -13.79
C GLU A 26 12.73 16.52 -13.59
N ALA A 27 11.69 15.86 -13.12
CA ALA A 27 10.44 16.51 -12.81
C ALA A 27 10.78 17.57 -11.74
N ALA A 28 10.74 18.83 -12.13
CA ALA A 28 10.74 19.97 -11.22
C ALA A 28 9.42 19.95 -10.45
N GLY A 29 9.30 19.00 -9.51
CA GLY A 29 8.22 18.88 -8.57
C GLY A 29 8.80 18.97 -7.18
N GLY A 30 8.22 19.82 -6.34
CA GLY A 30 8.44 19.79 -4.91
C GLY A 30 8.19 18.39 -4.35
N PRO A 31 8.38 18.14 -3.06
CA PRO A 31 8.21 16.82 -2.47
C PRO A 31 6.86 16.26 -2.88
N VAL A 32 6.88 15.07 -3.51
CA VAL A 32 5.66 14.39 -3.92
C VAL A 32 4.88 14.10 -2.64
N GLN A 33 3.70 14.71 -2.50
CA GLN A 33 2.82 14.50 -1.36
C GLN A 33 1.91 13.30 -1.65
N MET A 34 1.63 12.51 -0.62
CA MET A 34 0.73 11.39 -0.70
C MET A 34 -0.64 11.79 -0.14
N ALA A 35 -1.66 11.80 -1.00
CA ALA A 35 -3.03 12.05 -0.60
C ALA A 35 -3.67 10.75 -0.09
N PHE A 36 -3.89 10.64 1.21
CA PHE A 36 -4.39 9.44 1.86
C PHE A 36 -5.87 9.56 2.21
N THR A 37 -6.65 8.59 1.76
CA THR A 37 -8.05 8.42 2.14
C THR A 37 -8.20 7.10 2.88
N PHE A 38 -8.75 7.16 4.09
CA PHE A 38 -9.00 6.00 4.91
C PHE A 38 -10.45 6.05 5.43
N ALA A 39 -11.23 5.05 5.06
CA ALA A 39 -12.63 4.99 5.39
C ALA A 39 -13.09 3.57 5.73
N SER A 40 -14.12 3.52 6.58
CA SER A 40 -14.98 2.36 6.78
C SER A 40 -16.40 2.70 6.28
N PRO A 41 -17.32 1.73 6.16
CA PRO A 41 -18.71 1.99 5.78
C PRO A 41 -19.43 2.98 6.69
N THR A 42 -18.99 3.10 7.94
CA THR A 42 -19.63 3.93 8.97
C THR A 42 -18.95 5.27 9.19
N GLN A 43 -17.65 5.38 8.86
CA GLN A 43 -16.86 6.56 9.20
C GLN A 43 -15.70 6.78 8.23
N VAL A 44 -15.39 8.05 7.96
CA VAL A 44 -14.18 8.48 7.25
C VAL A 44 -13.16 8.98 8.27
N PHE A 45 -11.98 8.35 8.32
CA PHE A 45 -10.88 8.72 9.22
C PHE A 45 -9.95 9.75 8.61
N TYR A 46 -9.63 9.58 7.32
CA TYR A 46 -8.81 10.51 6.53
C TYR A 46 -9.49 10.74 5.18
N ASN A 47 -9.56 11.98 4.75
CA ASN A 47 -10.13 12.37 3.47
C ASN A 47 -9.10 13.18 2.68
N ALA A 48 -8.40 12.50 1.77
CA ALA A 48 -7.32 13.07 0.96
C ALA A 48 -6.29 13.89 1.78
N ALA A 49 -6.01 13.42 3.00
CA ALA A 49 -5.05 14.07 3.89
C ALA A 49 -3.61 13.79 3.43
N ASN A 50 -2.76 14.79 3.53
CA ASN A 50 -1.34 14.61 3.26
C ASN A 50 -0.67 13.84 4.41
N VAL A 51 -0.07 12.70 4.08
CA VAL A 51 0.66 11.86 5.03
C VAL A 51 2.01 11.47 4.44
N LYS A 52 2.97 11.19 5.32
CA LYS A 52 4.33 10.82 4.95
C LYS A 52 4.44 9.36 4.53
N GLN A 53 3.82 8.47 5.30
CA GLN A 53 3.88 7.02 5.12
C GLN A 53 2.65 6.37 5.74
N VAL A 54 2.24 5.25 5.16
CA VAL A 54 1.20 4.39 5.72
C VAL A 54 1.71 2.95 5.71
N ASP A 55 1.74 2.31 6.86
CA ASP A 55 2.06 0.88 6.98
C ASP A 55 0.78 0.08 7.05
N VAL A 56 0.66 -0.93 6.19
CA VAL A 56 -0.56 -1.73 6.05
C VAL A 56 -0.27 -3.22 6.19
N PRO A 57 -1.14 -3.98 6.90
CA PRO A 57 -1.07 -5.43 6.96
C PRO A 57 -1.83 -6.02 5.76
N THR A 58 -1.14 -6.81 4.92
CA THR A 58 -1.75 -7.47 3.78
C THR A 58 -1.57 -8.97 3.82
N LEU A 59 -2.27 -9.69 2.94
CA LEU A 59 -2.11 -11.14 2.82
C LEU A 59 -0.69 -11.57 2.46
N THR A 60 0.05 -10.73 1.73
CA THR A 60 1.43 -10.99 1.34
C THR A 60 2.46 -10.57 2.40
N GLY A 61 2.03 -9.91 3.46
CA GLY A 61 2.86 -9.36 4.53
C GLY A 61 2.56 -7.89 4.80
N SER A 62 3.26 -7.30 5.75
CA SER A 62 3.14 -5.87 6.04
C SER A 62 4.13 -5.08 5.19
N PHE A 63 3.69 -3.97 4.61
CA PHE A 63 4.56 -3.07 3.87
C PHE A 63 4.20 -1.61 4.09
N GLY A 64 5.20 -0.74 3.93
CA GLY A 64 5.04 0.71 4.03
C GLY A 64 4.81 1.34 2.65
N ILE A 65 3.81 2.20 2.58
CA ILE A 65 3.48 2.99 1.39
C ILE A 65 4.01 4.40 1.60
N LEU A 66 4.91 4.82 0.72
CA LEU A 66 5.43 6.19 0.66
C LEU A 66 4.89 6.90 -0.58
N ALA A 67 5.08 8.21 -0.63
CA ALA A 67 4.80 8.99 -1.84
C ALA A 67 5.55 8.42 -3.05
N ALA A 68 4.93 8.45 -4.23
CA ALA A 68 5.45 7.87 -5.48
C ALA A 68 5.65 6.33 -5.43
N HIS A 69 4.96 5.62 -4.54
CA HIS A 69 4.92 4.17 -4.57
C HIS A 69 4.30 3.67 -5.89
N VAL A 70 4.78 2.53 -6.40
CA VAL A 70 4.22 1.92 -7.60
C VAL A 70 2.73 1.60 -7.42
N PRO A 71 1.89 1.82 -8.46
CA PRO A 71 0.48 1.48 -8.40
C PRO A 71 0.27 0.03 -8.03
N THR A 72 -0.58 -0.19 -7.02
CA THR A 72 -0.79 -1.51 -6.44
C THR A 72 -2.19 -1.62 -5.85
N LEU A 73 -2.77 -2.81 -5.93
CA LEU A 73 -3.99 -3.20 -5.23
C LEU A 73 -3.69 -4.41 -4.35
N GLN A 74 -3.97 -4.30 -3.06
CA GLN A 74 -3.74 -5.37 -2.10
C GLN A 74 -4.97 -5.58 -1.21
N VAL A 75 -5.15 -6.83 -0.77
CA VAL A 75 -6.18 -7.19 0.21
C VAL A 75 -5.58 -7.08 1.61
N LEU A 76 -6.30 -6.40 2.49
CA LEU A 76 -5.93 -6.27 3.89
C LEU A 76 -6.27 -7.55 4.66
N ARG A 77 -5.42 -7.89 5.60
CA ARG A 77 -5.70 -8.89 6.64
C ARG A 77 -5.90 -8.20 7.98
N PRO A 78 -6.53 -8.86 8.96
CA PRO A 78 -6.64 -8.31 10.31
C PRO A 78 -5.28 -7.90 10.88
N GLY A 79 -5.19 -6.68 11.38
CA GLY A 79 -3.93 -6.15 11.91
C GLY A 79 -3.93 -4.63 12.11
N ILE A 80 -2.74 -4.09 12.41
CA ILE A 80 -2.55 -2.65 12.64
C ILE A 80 -2.18 -1.93 11.35
N VAL A 81 -2.91 -0.87 11.07
CA VAL A 81 -2.52 0.18 10.12
C VAL A 81 -1.88 1.32 10.91
N THR A 82 -0.68 1.72 10.53
CA THR A 82 0.01 2.87 11.13
C THR A 82 0.11 3.99 10.10
N VAL A 83 -0.41 5.15 10.44
CA VAL A 83 -0.37 6.35 9.60
C VAL A 83 0.64 7.32 10.21
N TYR A 84 1.65 7.70 9.43
CA TYR A 84 2.66 8.69 9.81
C TYR A 84 2.31 10.02 9.16
N ALA A 85 1.95 10.99 9.97
CA ALA A 85 1.71 12.35 9.52
C ALA A 85 3.03 13.05 9.11
N GLU A 86 2.92 14.19 8.45
CA GLU A 86 4.10 14.96 8.00
C GLU A 86 4.97 15.45 9.17
N ASP A 87 4.36 15.71 10.33
CA ASP A 87 5.04 16.11 11.58
C ASP A 87 5.75 14.95 12.30
N GLY A 88 5.61 13.72 11.79
CA GLY A 88 6.17 12.49 12.38
C GLY A 88 5.28 11.82 13.42
N THR A 89 4.09 12.34 13.68
CA THR A 89 3.11 11.71 14.57
C THR A 89 2.61 10.40 13.95
N ALA A 90 2.62 9.31 14.72
CA ALA A 90 2.12 8.02 14.30
C ALA A 90 0.74 7.74 14.94
N SER A 91 -0.26 7.52 14.12
CA SER A 91 -1.59 7.09 14.54
C SER A 91 -1.81 5.62 14.17
N LYS A 92 -2.26 4.82 15.12
CA LYS A 92 -2.47 3.37 14.93
C LYS A 92 -3.95 3.04 14.99
N TYR A 93 -4.38 2.24 14.03
CA TYR A 93 -5.74 1.73 13.93
C TYR A 93 -5.70 0.22 13.71
N PHE A 94 -6.58 -0.50 14.38
CA PHE A 94 -6.82 -1.90 14.06
C PHE A 94 -7.85 -1.98 12.92
N VAL A 95 -7.57 -2.78 11.92
CA VAL A 95 -8.47 -3.05 10.79
C VAL A 95 -8.79 -4.53 10.73
N SER A 96 -10.02 -4.89 10.34
CA SER A 96 -10.43 -6.28 10.18
C SER A 96 -10.01 -6.84 8.82
N SER A 97 -10.61 -6.33 7.77
CA SER A 97 -10.40 -6.73 6.37
C SER A 97 -10.68 -5.53 5.47
N GLY A 98 -10.34 -5.65 4.21
CA GLY A 98 -10.58 -4.59 3.25
C GLY A 98 -9.58 -4.61 2.10
N SER A 99 -9.37 -3.46 1.49
CA SER A 99 -8.44 -3.29 0.40
C SER A 99 -7.67 -1.97 0.50
N VAL A 100 -6.46 -1.97 -0.01
CA VAL A 100 -5.65 -0.77 -0.21
C VAL A 100 -5.30 -0.63 -1.68
N THR A 101 -5.57 0.54 -2.23
CA THR A 101 -5.26 0.90 -3.62
C THR A 101 -4.27 2.06 -3.61
N VAL A 102 -3.15 1.88 -4.29
CA VAL A 102 -2.15 2.91 -4.54
C VAL A 102 -2.24 3.28 -6.02
N ASN A 103 -2.44 4.56 -6.30
CA ASN A 103 -2.56 5.08 -7.67
C ASN A 103 -1.25 5.73 -8.15
N ALA A 104 -1.14 5.90 -9.47
CA ALA A 104 0.05 6.49 -10.10
C ALA A 104 0.26 7.98 -9.76
N ASP A 105 -0.80 8.68 -9.34
CA ASP A 105 -0.78 10.08 -8.90
C ASP A 105 -0.38 10.26 -7.43
N SER A 106 0.11 9.20 -6.77
CA SER A 106 0.43 9.15 -5.34
C SER A 106 -0.79 9.29 -4.41
N SER A 107 -2.01 9.11 -4.91
CA SER A 107 -3.17 8.95 -4.04
C SER A 107 -3.26 7.51 -3.54
N VAL A 108 -3.62 7.36 -2.26
CA VAL A 108 -3.77 6.07 -1.60
C VAL A 108 -5.16 5.99 -0.98
N GLN A 109 -5.88 4.93 -1.28
CA GLN A 109 -7.21 4.68 -0.73
C GLN A 109 -7.18 3.38 0.06
N LEU A 110 -7.48 3.46 1.34
CA LEU A 110 -7.64 2.32 2.23
C LEU A 110 -9.11 2.24 2.65
N LEU A 111 -9.76 1.15 2.25
CA LEU A 111 -11.15 0.87 2.58
C LEU A 111 -11.17 -0.39 3.44
N ALA A 112 -11.53 -0.24 4.70
CA ALA A 112 -11.65 -1.34 5.63
C ALA A 112 -13.11 -1.57 6.04
N GLU A 113 -13.51 -2.80 6.26
CA GLU A 113 -14.87 -3.13 6.68
C GLU A 113 -15.14 -2.65 8.11
N GLU A 114 -14.18 -2.87 9.01
CA GLU A 114 -14.24 -2.36 10.38
C GLU A 114 -12.89 -1.76 10.78
N VAL A 115 -12.95 -0.67 11.52
CA VAL A 115 -11.79 0.06 12.03
C VAL A 115 -12.04 0.42 13.48
N ALA A 116 -11.08 0.14 14.33
CA ALA A 116 -11.08 0.54 15.73
C ALA A 116 -9.78 1.28 16.07
N SER A 117 -9.89 2.37 16.84
CA SER A 117 -8.70 2.97 17.44
C SER A 117 -8.18 2.07 18.57
N MET A 118 -6.88 2.09 18.82
CA MET A 118 -6.25 1.22 19.82
C MET A 118 -6.82 1.46 21.22
N ASP A 119 -7.27 2.68 21.52
CA ASP A 119 -7.85 3.05 22.83
C ASP A 119 -9.23 2.41 23.10
N MET A 120 -9.90 1.93 22.07
CA MET A 120 -11.22 1.28 22.18
C MET A 120 -11.13 -0.24 22.35
N LEU A 121 -9.92 -0.80 22.34
CA LEU A 121 -9.68 -2.23 22.37
C LEU A 121 -9.22 -2.68 23.75
N ASP A 122 -9.72 -3.85 24.20
CA ASP A 122 -9.39 -4.45 25.49
C ASP A 122 -8.67 -5.79 25.26
N LEU A 123 -7.43 -5.88 25.75
CA LEU A 123 -6.61 -7.08 25.66
C LEU A 123 -7.23 -8.29 26.39
N ALA A 124 -7.84 -8.06 27.56
CA ALA A 124 -8.45 -9.16 28.32
C ALA A 124 -9.65 -9.74 27.58
N ALA A 125 -10.49 -8.87 27.00
CA ALA A 125 -11.61 -9.28 26.17
C ALA A 125 -11.13 -10.01 24.90
N ALA A 126 -10.07 -9.52 24.24
CA ALA A 126 -9.49 -10.15 23.07
C ALA A 126 -8.97 -11.57 23.37
N LYS A 127 -8.26 -11.77 24.46
CA LYS A 127 -7.79 -13.10 24.90
C LYS A 127 -8.94 -14.05 25.21
N SER A 128 -9.97 -13.58 25.92
CA SER A 128 -11.16 -14.40 26.20
C SER A 128 -11.92 -14.80 24.93
N ASN A 129 -12.02 -13.88 23.96
CA ASN A 129 -12.65 -14.16 22.68
C ASN A 129 -11.83 -15.15 21.84
N LEU A 130 -10.51 -15.06 21.89
CA LEU A 130 -9.60 -16.03 21.24
C LEU A 130 -9.81 -17.45 21.80
N GLU A 131 -9.86 -17.61 23.12
CA GLU A 131 -10.12 -18.91 23.76
C GLU A 131 -11.48 -19.49 23.36
N LYS A 132 -12.52 -18.66 23.28
CA LYS A 132 -13.85 -19.08 22.81
C LYS A 132 -13.79 -19.50 21.34
N ALA A 133 -13.16 -18.73 20.47
CA ALA A 133 -13.02 -19.05 19.05
C ALA A 133 -12.25 -20.36 18.82
N LEU A 134 -11.20 -20.62 19.59
CA LEU A 134 -10.47 -21.90 19.57
C LEU A 134 -11.37 -23.08 20.00
N SER A 135 -12.19 -22.87 21.03
CA SER A 135 -13.14 -23.90 21.47
C SER A 135 -14.22 -24.18 20.41
N GLU A 136 -14.74 -23.14 19.76
CA GLU A 136 -15.67 -23.26 18.63
C GLU A 136 -15.04 -24.03 17.47
N LEU A 137 -13.78 -23.74 17.15
CA LEU A 137 -13.03 -24.41 16.07
C LEU A 137 -12.89 -25.93 16.33
N MET A 138 -12.63 -26.31 17.59
CA MET A 138 -12.49 -27.72 17.98
C MET A 138 -13.85 -28.45 17.99
N ALA A 139 -14.94 -27.73 18.29
CA ALA A 139 -16.29 -28.29 18.37
C ALA A 139 -17.07 -28.21 17.06
N ALA A 140 -16.50 -27.62 16.01
CA ALA A 140 -17.18 -27.38 14.75
C ALA A 140 -17.65 -28.66 14.08
N PRO A 141 -18.96 -28.81 13.78
CA PRO A 141 -19.56 -30.06 13.30
C PRO A 141 -19.31 -30.29 11.80
N ASP A 142 -19.04 -29.25 11.04
CA ASP A 142 -18.87 -29.29 9.59
C ASP A 142 -17.76 -28.34 9.10
N GLU A 143 -17.42 -28.45 7.82
CA GLU A 143 -16.37 -27.64 7.18
C GLU A 143 -16.72 -26.14 7.14
N VAL A 144 -18.00 -25.78 7.05
CA VAL A 144 -18.43 -24.38 7.02
C VAL A 144 -18.26 -23.75 8.39
N ALA A 145 -18.77 -24.40 9.45
CA ALA A 145 -18.59 -23.94 10.83
C ALA A 145 -17.11 -23.87 11.22
N LYS A 146 -16.30 -24.81 10.73
CA LYS A 146 -14.85 -24.78 10.93
C LYS A 146 -14.18 -23.59 10.27
N ALA A 147 -14.55 -23.27 9.01
CA ALA A 147 -14.02 -22.10 8.31
C ALA A 147 -14.42 -20.78 9.00
N GLU A 148 -15.68 -20.66 9.45
CA GLU A 148 -16.13 -19.49 10.21
C GLU A 148 -15.38 -19.34 11.54
N ALA A 149 -15.18 -20.43 12.28
CA ALA A 149 -14.44 -20.42 13.53
C ALA A 149 -12.95 -20.05 13.29
N GLN A 150 -12.35 -20.52 12.20
CA GLN A 150 -10.98 -20.18 11.83
C GLN A 150 -10.81 -18.69 11.55
N ILE A 151 -11.75 -18.06 10.84
CA ILE A 151 -11.75 -16.62 10.60
C ILE A 151 -11.79 -15.84 11.93
N LYS A 152 -12.64 -16.28 12.87
CA LYS A 152 -12.70 -15.69 14.21
C LYS A 152 -11.38 -15.83 14.98
N VAL A 153 -10.73 -16.98 14.89
CA VAL A 153 -9.42 -17.22 15.50
C VAL A 153 -8.38 -16.27 14.92
N GLU A 154 -8.25 -16.20 13.60
CA GLU A 154 -7.28 -15.31 12.94
C GLU A 154 -7.47 -13.84 13.30
N ALA A 155 -8.73 -13.38 13.36
CA ALA A 155 -9.04 -12.00 13.74
C ALA A 155 -8.64 -11.71 15.20
N ASN A 156 -8.98 -12.62 16.13
CA ASN A 156 -8.66 -12.44 17.55
C ASN A 156 -7.15 -12.60 17.84
N GLU A 157 -6.45 -13.50 17.15
CA GLU A 157 -4.99 -13.61 17.24
C GLU A 157 -4.30 -12.32 16.78
N ALA A 158 -4.75 -11.75 15.66
CA ALA A 158 -4.23 -10.49 15.17
C ALA A 158 -4.49 -9.34 16.16
N LEU A 159 -5.66 -9.34 16.79
CA LEU A 159 -6.05 -8.36 17.80
C LEU A 159 -5.19 -8.48 19.08
N VAL A 160 -5.01 -9.67 19.59
CA VAL A 160 -4.13 -9.91 20.75
C VAL A 160 -2.71 -9.48 20.45
N LYS A 161 -2.18 -9.86 19.31
CA LYS A 161 -0.83 -9.46 18.86
C LYS A 161 -0.68 -7.94 18.68
N ALA A 162 -1.77 -7.25 18.33
CA ALA A 162 -1.78 -5.81 18.18
C ALA A 162 -1.73 -5.06 19.52
N LEU A 163 -2.22 -5.70 20.59
CA LEU A 163 -2.34 -5.12 21.93
C LEU A 163 -1.21 -5.54 22.89
N GLU A 164 -0.42 -6.56 22.55
CA GLU A 164 0.81 -6.95 23.27
C GLU A 164 2.02 -6.12 22.83
#